data_99d4f5a89c0184d09313b13fdcc6e866
#
_entry.id   99d4f5a89c0184d09313b13fdcc6e866
#
_cell.length_a   1.000
_cell.length_b   1.000
_cell.length_c   1.000
_cell.angle_alpha   90.00
_cell.angle_beta   90.00
_cell.angle_gamma   90.00
#
_symmetry.space_group_name_H-M   'P 1'
#
loop_
_entity.id
_entity.type
_entity.pdbx_description
1 polymer ?
#
loop_
_entity_poly.entity_id
_entity_poly.type
_entity_poly.pdbx_seq_one_letter_code
_entity_poly.pdbx_strand_id
1 'polypeptide(L)'
;MNLSPLNRRRLNNFKKNRRAVWSFWIFSLLFGLSLFAEFIANDKPILVSYRGELFMPVTQFYPETAFGGDFQTEATYRDPEVQCLIRSGGLEICFDDPEGTMAAIDAGDFGAQVAEFSRGWMLWPPVPYSYDTPNDLGRAAPSPPDTSHWLGTDDTTRDVLARVIYGFRLSIVFALVVTVFASIIGIIAGAVQGYFGGWTDLLFQRFLEIFSALPSLYVIIIMTAILGRSFWLLATLSIIFGWPALT
;
A
#
# COMPACT_ATOMS: atom_id res chain seq x y z
N MET A 1 28.96 -16.09 -12.72
CA MET A 1 29.44 -15.89 -11.35
C MET A 1 29.69 -17.25 -10.71
N ASN A 2 30.96 -17.57 -10.41
CA ASN A 2 31.29 -18.82 -9.73
C ASN A 2 31.07 -18.65 -8.22
N LEU A 3 30.02 -19.29 -7.72
CA LEU A 3 29.74 -19.30 -6.29
C LEU A 3 30.87 -20.05 -5.54
N SER A 4 31.27 -19.54 -4.38
CA SER A 4 32.24 -20.25 -3.53
C SER A 4 31.66 -21.62 -3.13
N PRO A 5 32.53 -22.63 -2.86
CA PRO A 5 32.10 -23.99 -2.49
C PRO A 5 31.12 -23.99 -1.30
N LEU A 6 31.35 -23.09 -0.33
CA LEU A 6 30.49 -22.91 0.84
C LEU A 6 29.07 -22.43 0.46
N ASN A 7 28.97 -21.42 -0.40
CA ASN A 7 27.69 -20.87 -0.83
C ASN A 7 26.91 -21.86 -1.70
N ARG A 8 27.62 -22.65 -2.52
CA ARG A 8 27.02 -23.74 -3.31
C ARG A 8 26.43 -24.82 -2.39
N ARG A 9 27.13 -25.19 -1.31
CA ARG A 9 26.63 -26.15 -0.31
C ARG A 9 25.40 -25.62 0.42
N ARG A 10 25.41 -24.35 0.85
CA ARG A 10 24.25 -23.69 1.49
C ARG A 10 23.03 -23.65 0.57
N LEU A 11 23.22 -23.28 -0.69
CA LEU A 11 22.15 -23.23 -1.69
C LEU A 11 21.58 -24.64 -1.97
N ASN A 12 22.43 -25.65 -2.05
CA ASN A 12 21.99 -27.04 -2.24
C ASN A 12 21.19 -27.56 -1.04
N ASN A 13 21.60 -27.23 0.18
CA ASN A 13 20.87 -27.59 1.39
C ASN A 13 19.50 -26.91 1.45
N PHE A 14 19.42 -25.63 1.06
CA PHE A 14 18.14 -24.91 0.94
C PHE A 14 17.22 -25.58 -0.08
N LYS A 15 17.73 -25.86 -1.29
CA LYS A 15 16.95 -26.51 -2.37
C LYS A 15 16.45 -27.91 -2.01
N LYS A 16 17.15 -28.65 -1.16
CA LYS A 16 16.71 -29.97 -0.66
C LYS A 16 15.53 -29.86 0.30
N ASN A 17 15.39 -28.74 1.00
CA ASN A 17 14.26 -28.50 1.91
C ASN A 17 13.07 -27.96 1.13
N ARG A 18 12.20 -28.85 0.64
CA ARG A 18 11.02 -28.48 -0.16
C ARG A 18 10.12 -27.46 0.54
N ARG A 19 9.94 -27.59 1.87
CA ARG A 19 9.11 -26.64 2.64
C ARG A 19 9.70 -25.23 2.60
N ALA A 20 11.01 -25.11 2.84
CA ALA A 20 11.68 -23.81 2.78
C ALA A 20 11.61 -23.17 1.39
N VAL A 21 11.79 -23.99 0.34
CA VAL A 21 11.68 -23.50 -1.05
C VAL A 21 10.27 -23.01 -1.37
N TRP A 22 9.24 -23.77 -1.01
CA TRP A 22 7.86 -23.36 -1.25
C TRP A 22 7.49 -22.13 -0.44
N SER A 23 7.83 -22.06 0.84
CA SER A 23 7.57 -20.88 1.68
C SER A 23 8.25 -19.63 1.12
N PHE A 24 9.51 -19.75 0.67
CA PHE A 24 10.23 -18.65 0.06
C PHE A 24 9.54 -18.15 -1.20
N TRP A 25 9.13 -19.04 -2.11
CA TRP A 25 8.48 -18.63 -3.34
C TRP A 25 7.08 -18.05 -3.13
N ILE A 26 6.29 -18.66 -2.23
CA ILE A 26 4.96 -18.13 -1.89
C ILE A 26 5.08 -16.74 -1.28
N PHE A 27 6.00 -16.57 -0.30
CA PHE A 27 6.23 -15.27 0.31
C PHE A 27 6.72 -14.24 -0.70
N SER A 28 7.70 -14.61 -1.55
CA SER A 28 8.24 -13.72 -2.58
C SER A 28 7.19 -13.32 -3.61
N LEU A 29 6.31 -14.25 -3.99
CA LEU A 29 5.21 -13.98 -4.90
C LEU A 29 4.20 -13.01 -4.27
N LEU A 30 3.77 -13.26 -3.03
CA LEU A 30 2.83 -12.38 -2.32
C LEU A 30 3.43 -10.99 -2.12
N PHE A 31 4.70 -10.91 -1.75
CA PHE A 31 5.38 -9.63 -1.63
C PHE A 31 5.52 -8.92 -2.98
N GLY A 32 5.90 -9.66 -4.03
CA GLY A 32 5.96 -9.11 -5.38
C GLY A 32 4.61 -8.57 -5.86
N LEU A 33 3.52 -9.29 -5.62
CA LEU A 33 2.16 -8.81 -5.93
C LEU A 33 1.79 -7.58 -5.10
N SER A 34 2.18 -7.51 -3.83
CA SER A 34 1.90 -6.36 -2.98
C SER A 34 2.61 -5.08 -3.41
N LEU A 35 3.71 -5.17 -4.18
CA LEU A 35 4.37 -3.99 -4.76
C LEU A 35 3.50 -3.30 -5.83
N PHE A 36 2.59 -4.06 -6.43
CA PHE A 36 1.60 -3.56 -7.39
C PHE A 36 0.22 -3.35 -6.75
N ALA A 37 0.19 -3.03 -5.46
CA ALA A 37 -1.05 -2.86 -4.70
C ALA A 37 -1.99 -1.83 -5.35
N GLU A 38 -1.47 -0.75 -5.93
CA GLU A 38 -2.24 0.29 -6.61
C GLU A 38 -3.02 -0.23 -7.83
N PHE A 39 -2.53 -1.27 -8.48
CA PHE A 39 -3.21 -1.92 -9.62
C PHE A 39 -4.16 -3.04 -9.18
N ILE A 40 -4.09 -3.47 -7.91
CA ILE A 40 -4.92 -4.54 -7.36
C ILE A 40 -6.07 -3.97 -6.54
N ALA A 41 -5.79 -2.94 -5.74
CA ALA A 41 -6.73 -2.32 -4.82
C ALA A 41 -6.56 -0.79 -4.85
N ASN A 42 -7.49 -0.10 -5.49
CA ASN A 42 -7.46 1.37 -5.62
C ASN A 42 -8.88 1.89 -5.88
N ASP A 43 -9.16 3.09 -5.42
CA ASP A 43 -10.38 3.84 -5.71
C ASP A 43 -10.31 4.63 -7.04
N LYS A 44 -9.18 4.50 -7.76
CA LYS A 44 -8.98 5.06 -9.09
C LYS A 44 -8.96 3.96 -10.15
N PRO A 45 -9.58 4.14 -11.31
CA PRO A 45 -9.49 3.19 -12.41
C PRO A 45 -8.07 3.12 -12.98
N ILE A 46 -7.66 1.93 -13.41
CA ILE A 46 -6.36 1.70 -14.04
C ILE A 46 -6.25 2.46 -15.35
N LEU A 47 -7.33 2.41 -16.13
CA LEU A 47 -7.45 3.08 -17.42
C LEU A 47 -8.82 3.75 -17.53
N VAL A 48 -8.83 4.94 -18.09
CA VAL A 48 -10.03 5.69 -18.47
C VAL A 48 -9.90 6.06 -19.94
N SER A 49 -10.92 5.75 -20.73
CA SER A 49 -11.08 6.28 -22.07
C SER A 49 -12.08 7.42 -22.03
N TYR A 50 -11.67 8.58 -22.48
CA TYR A 50 -12.51 9.76 -22.56
C TYR A 50 -12.28 10.49 -23.88
N ARG A 51 -13.32 10.67 -24.67
CA ARG A 51 -13.27 11.31 -26.01
C ARG A 51 -12.20 10.72 -26.94
N GLY A 52 -11.92 9.42 -26.84
CA GLY A 52 -10.92 8.73 -27.65
C GLY A 52 -9.48 8.83 -27.15
N GLU A 53 -9.24 9.57 -26.08
CA GLU A 53 -7.95 9.62 -25.37
C GLU A 53 -7.92 8.63 -24.21
N LEU A 54 -6.73 8.12 -23.90
CA LEU A 54 -6.51 7.19 -22.79
C LEU A 54 -5.79 7.90 -21.64
N PHE A 55 -6.33 7.76 -20.45
CA PHE A 55 -5.82 8.32 -19.20
C PHE A 55 -5.47 7.18 -18.23
N MET A 56 -4.44 7.37 -17.41
CA MET A 56 -3.99 6.40 -16.40
C MET A 56 -4.05 7.00 -14.97
N PRO A 57 -5.22 7.09 -14.35
CA PRO A 57 -5.40 7.75 -13.05
C PRO A 57 -4.59 7.16 -11.90
N VAL A 58 -4.28 5.85 -11.95
CA VAL A 58 -3.45 5.19 -10.94
C VAL A 58 -2.04 5.79 -10.87
N THR A 59 -1.51 6.30 -11.98
CA THR A 59 -0.12 6.76 -12.08
C THR A 59 0.02 8.26 -12.18
N GLN A 60 -1.02 8.97 -12.63
CA GLN A 60 -1.00 10.39 -12.91
C GLN A 60 -2.21 11.09 -12.32
N PHE A 61 -2.01 12.32 -11.88
CA PHE A 61 -3.07 13.21 -11.43
C PHE A 61 -3.83 13.80 -12.63
N TYR A 62 -5.15 13.70 -12.60
CA TYR A 62 -6.01 14.40 -13.54
C TYR A 62 -7.08 15.17 -12.77
N PRO A 63 -7.20 16.49 -13.00
CA PRO A 63 -8.26 17.28 -12.41
C PRO A 63 -9.60 16.87 -13.02
N GLU A 64 -10.68 17.08 -12.29
CA GLU A 64 -12.04 16.78 -12.76
C GLU A 64 -12.39 17.52 -14.04
N THR A 65 -11.87 18.76 -14.20
CA THR A 65 -11.99 19.54 -15.44
C THR A 65 -11.46 18.83 -16.68
N ALA A 66 -10.54 17.88 -16.56
CA ALA A 66 -10.07 17.07 -17.69
C ALA A 66 -11.18 16.19 -18.27
N PHE A 67 -12.21 15.88 -17.49
CA PHE A 67 -13.37 15.07 -17.87
C PHE A 67 -14.65 15.90 -18.06
N GLY A 68 -14.53 17.23 -18.02
CA GLY A 68 -15.66 18.14 -18.22
C GLY A 68 -16.36 18.56 -16.93
N GLY A 69 -15.81 18.25 -15.76
CA GLY A 69 -16.29 18.73 -14.46
C GLY A 69 -15.80 20.14 -14.13
N ASP A 70 -16.22 20.65 -12.97
CA ASP A 70 -16.00 22.05 -12.57
C ASP A 70 -14.75 22.26 -11.69
N PHE A 71 -14.23 21.20 -11.06
CA PHE A 71 -13.18 21.32 -10.05
C PHE A 71 -11.78 21.09 -10.59
N GLN A 72 -10.81 21.87 -10.09
CA GLN A 72 -9.38 21.70 -10.36
C GLN A 72 -8.73 20.65 -9.44
N THR A 73 -9.49 20.13 -8.49
CA THR A 73 -9.07 19.00 -7.64
C THR A 73 -9.05 17.71 -8.43
N GLU A 74 -8.36 16.71 -7.92
CA GLU A 74 -8.34 15.37 -8.53
C GLU A 74 -9.77 14.82 -8.66
N ALA A 75 -10.08 14.24 -9.83
CA ALA A 75 -11.37 13.66 -10.09
C ALA A 75 -11.67 12.50 -9.13
N THR A 76 -12.84 12.52 -8.51
CA THR A 76 -13.35 11.42 -7.68
C THR A 76 -14.06 10.42 -8.59
N TYR A 77 -13.31 9.45 -9.13
CA TYR A 77 -13.81 8.51 -10.16
C TYR A 77 -14.98 7.63 -9.69
N ARG A 78 -15.27 7.56 -8.40
CA ARG A 78 -16.42 6.84 -7.83
C ARG A 78 -17.66 7.71 -7.71
N ASP A 79 -17.56 9.00 -7.90
CA ASP A 79 -18.66 9.92 -7.93
C ASP A 79 -19.54 9.63 -9.17
N PRO A 80 -20.87 9.45 -9.01
CA PRO A 80 -21.78 9.24 -10.12
C PRO A 80 -21.69 10.33 -11.19
N GLU A 81 -21.47 11.58 -10.80
CA GLU A 81 -21.32 12.71 -11.71
C GLU A 81 -20.10 12.53 -12.62
N VAL A 82 -18.93 12.27 -12.03
CA VAL A 82 -17.66 12.03 -12.78
C VAL A 82 -17.79 10.79 -13.68
N GLN A 83 -18.43 9.73 -13.20
CA GLN A 83 -18.68 8.55 -14.00
C GLN A 83 -19.60 8.84 -15.20
N CYS A 84 -20.64 9.62 -15.00
CA CYS A 84 -21.53 10.07 -16.06
C CYS A 84 -20.79 10.91 -17.10
N LEU A 85 -20.00 11.91 -16.66
CA LEU A 85 -19.20 12.75 -17.54
C LEU A 85 -18.24 11.93 -18.41
N ILE A 86 -17.54 10.98 -17.81
CA ILE A 86 -16.63 10.11 -18.55
C ILE A 86 -17.37 9.25 -19.58
N ARG A 87 -18.47 8.61 -19.17
CA ARG A 87 -19.24 7.70 -20.05
C ARG A 87 -20.00 8.41 -21.16
N SER A 88 -20.47 9.61 -20.89
CA SER A 88 -21.21 10.43 -21.86
C SER A 88 -20.33 11.24 -22.80
N GLY A 89 -19.02 11.40 -22.46
CA GLY A 89 -18.14 12.31 -23.17
C GLY A 89 -18.33 13.78 -22.76
N GLY A 90 -18.85 14.03 -21.52
CA GLY A 90 -18.97 15.37 -20.94
C GLY A 90 -20.31 16.06 -21.25
N LEU A 91 -21.42 15.37 -21.10
CA LEU A 91 -22.76 15.97 -21.22
C LEU A 91 -23.12 16.75 -19.94
N GLU A 92 -23.59 17.98 -20.08
CA GLU A 92 -23.97 18.85 -18.96
C GLU A 92 -25.12 18.26 -18.11
N ILE A 93 -25.99 17.45 -18.68
CA ILE A 93 -27.10 16.79 -17.95
C ILE A 93 -26.60 15.87 -16.82
N CYS A 94 -25.30 15.47 -16.85
CA CYS A 94 -24.69 14.67 -15.78
C CYS A 94 -24.61 15.43 -14.44
N PHE A 95 -24.65 16.76 -14.44
CA PHE A 95 -24.68 17.57 -13.21
C PHE A 95 -26.04 17.53 -12.52
N ASP A 96 -27.14 17.36 -13.29
CA ASP A 96 -28.50 17.37 -12.75
C ASP A 96 -28.97 15.95 -12.38
N ASP A 97 -28.77 14.98 -13.27
CA ASP A 97 -29.19 13.58 -13.09
C ASP A 97 -28.17 12.59 -13.65
N PRO A 98 -27.09 12.34 -12.92
CA PRO A 98 -26.04 11.43 -13.38
C PRO A 98 -26.50 9.96 -13.50
N GLU A 99 -27.29 9.48 -12.54
CA GLU A 99 -27.75 8.08 -12.52
C GLU A 99 -28.76 7.80 -13.62
N GLY A 100 -29.77 8.68 -13.80
CA GLY A 100 -30.74 8.56 -14.86
C GLY A 100 -30.09 8.66 -16.24
N THR A 101 -29.11 9.56 -16.40
CA THR A 101 -28.37 9.72 -17.66
C THR A 101 -27.55 8.46 -17.98
N MET A 102 -26.84 7.87 -16.98
CA MET A 102 -26.11 6.61 -17.18
C MET A 102 -27.05 5.46 -17.56
N ALA A 103 -28.20 5.36 -16.91
CA ALA A 103 -29.20 4.34 -17.23
C ALA A 103 -29.74 4.50 -18.66
N ALA A 104 -30.00 5.72 -19.10
CA ALA A 104 -30.44 6.02 -20.46
C ALA A 104 -29.35 5.74 -21.51
N ILE A 105 -28.08 6.01 -21.21
CA ILE A 105 -26.95 5.63 -22.07
C ILE A 105 -26.87 4.10 -22.20
N ASP A 106 -27.05 3.36 -21.12
CA ASP A 106 -27.01 1.89 -21.12
C ASP A 106 -28.22 1.28 -21.86
N ALA A 107 -29.38 1.95 -21.81
CA ALA A 107 -30.56 1.58 -22.58
C ALA A 107 -30.48 1.92 -24.10
N GLY A 108 -29.48 2.75 -24.47
CA GLY A 108 -29.28 3.19 -25.86
C GLY A 108 -30.14 4.39 -26.27
N ASP A 109 -30.84 5.05 -25.33
CA ASP A 109 -31.77 6.15 -25.60
C ASP A 109 -31.07 7.45 -26.04
N PHE A 110 -29.76 7.61 -25.74
CA PHE A 110 -28.93 8.74 -26.13
C PHE A 110 -28.20 8.57 -27.49
N GLY A 111 -28.60 7.59 -28.31
CA GLY A 111 -27.84 7.13 -29.47
C GLY A 111 -27.41 8.17 -30.51
N ALA A 112 -28.09 9.32 -30.61
CA ALA A 112 -27.71 10.41 -31.51
C ALA A 112 -26.85 11.51 -30.84
N GLN A 113 -26.89 11.64 -29.53
CA GLN A 113 -26.17 12.66 -28.76
C GLN A 113 -24.82 12.17 -28.23
N VAL A 114 -24.71 10.87 -27.95
CA VAL A 114 -23.46 10.23 -27.54
C VAL A 114 -22.93 9.47 -28.75
N ALA A 115 -22.07 10.09 -29.54
CA ALA A 115 -21.41 9.42 -30.64
C ALA A 115 -20.59 8.21 -30.12
N GLU A 116 -20.55 7.12 -30.92
CA GLU A 116 -19.90 5.87 -30.50
C GLU A 116 -18.44 6.05 -30.05
N PHE A 117 -17.72 6.99 -30.64
CA PHE A 117 -16.34 7.34 -30.26
C PHE A 117 -16.24 8.21 -28.98
N SER A 118 -17.36 8.79 -28.51
CA SER A 118 -17.40 9.60 -27.28
C SER A 118 -17.73 8.75 -26.05
N ARG A 119 -18.20 7.52 -26.25
CA ARG A 119 -18.49 6.62 -25.12
C ARG A 119 -17.22 6.27 -24.37
N GLY A 120 -17.07 6.89 -23.20
CA GLY A 120 -15.97 6.58 -22.30
C GLY A 120 -16.21 5.26 -21.58
N TRP A 121 -15.11 4.66 -21.17
CA TRP A 121 -15.11 3.47 -20.32
C TRP A 121 -13.99 3.55 -19.30
N MET A 122 -14.17 2.81 -18.19
CA MET A 122 -13.22 2.74 -17.10
C MET A 122 -12.88 1.28 -16.80
N LEU A 123 -11.58 0.99 -16.70
CA LEU A 123 -11.10 -0.31 -16.25
C LEU A 123 -10.70 -0.20 -14.79
N TRP A 124 -11.49 -0.79 -13.92
CA TRP A 124 -11.25 -0.79 -12.48
C TRP A 124 -10.28 -1.90 -12.05
N PRO A 125 -9.52 -1.69 -10.97
CA PRO A 125 -8.79 -2.77 -10.32
C PRO A 125 -9.75 -3.82 -9.76
N PRO A 126 -9.28 -5.07 -9.51
CA PRO A 126 -10.09 -6.13 -8.93
C PRO A 126 -10.77 -5.78 -7.60
N VAL A 127 -10.11 -4.95 -6.79
CA VAL A 127 -10.66 -4.36 -5.57
C VAL A 127 -10.76 -2.84 -5.80
N PRO A 128 -11.97 -2.31 -6.13
CA PRO A 128 -12.11 -0.90 -6.50
C PRO A 128 -12.18 0.02 -5.27
N TYR A 129 -11.35 -0.23 -4.27
CA TYR A 129 -11.28 0.51 -3.00
C TYR A 129 -9.84 0.77 -2.61
N SER A 130 -9.56 1.97 -2.08
CA SER A 130 -8.28 2.29 -1.47
C SER A 130 -8.24 1.85 0.00
N TYR A 131 -7.05 1.82 0.58
CA TYR A 131 -6.83 1.43 1.98
C TYR A 131 -7.30 2.47 2.99
N ASP A 132 -7.46 3.74 2.59
CA ASP A 132 -7.80 4.88 3.45
C ASP A 132 -9.13 5.55 3.09
N THR A 133 -9.74 5.21 1.96
CA THR A 133 -11.01 5.79 1.51
C THR A 133 -12.19 5.22 2.31
N PRO A 134 -12.91 6.06 3.07
CA PRO A 134 -14.19 5.66 3.67
C PRO A 134 -15.23 5.41 2.57
N ASN A 135 -16.03 4.37 2.71
CA ASN A 135 -17.09 4.04 1.77
C ASN A 135 -18.44 4.38 2.38
N ASP A 136 -19.33 4.97 1.59
CA ASP A 136 -20.73 5.09 2.01
C ASP A 136 -21.42 3.74 1.85
N LEU A 137 -21.76 3.12 2.96
CA LEU A 137 -22.37 1.79 2.97
C LEU A 137 -23.88 1.84 3.13
N GLY A 138 -24.47 2.99 3.46
CA GLY A 138 -25.89 3.10 3.87
C GLY A 138 -26.25 2.23 5.08
N ARG A 139 -25.26 1.68 5.80
CA ARG A 139 -25.41 0.77 6.95
C ARG A 139 -24.32 1.00 7.99
N ALA A 140 -24.53 0.48 9.21
CA ALA A 140 -23.57 0.63 10.30
C ALA A 140 -22.23 -0.07 10.00
N ALA A 141 -21.13 0.58 10.39
CA ALA A 141 -19.79 0.01 10.39
C ALA A 141 -19.45 -0.55 11.79
N PRO A 142 -18.62 -1.61 11.90
CA PRO A 142 -18.06 -2.41 10.81
C PRO A 142 -19.10 -3.31 10.13
N SER A 143 -18.95 -3.58 8.83
CA SER A 143 -19.86 -4.46 8.10
C SER A 143 -19.23 -5.82 7.79
N PRO A 144 -20.02 -6.92 7.81
CA PRO A 144 -19.53 -8.24 7.46
C PRO A 144 -19.15 -8.35 5.98
N PRO A 145 -18.42 -9.40 5.58
CA PRO A 145 -18.10 -9.69 4.19
C PRO A 145 -19.35 -9.76 3.30
N ASP A 146 -19.25 -9.16 2.11
CA ASP A 146 -20.29 -9.19 1.08
C ASP A 146 -19.67 -9.25 -0.33
N THR A 147 -20.50 -9.16 -1.37
CA THR A 147 -20.04 -9.20 -2.77
C THR A 147 -19.19 -8.02 -3.18
N SER A 148 -19.34 -6.87 -2.53
CA SER A 148 -18.59 -5.65 -2.79
C SER A 148 -17.33 -5.57 -1.94
N HIS A 149 -17.43 -5.97 -0.66
CA HIS A 149 -16.33 -5.97 0.32
C HIS A 149 -16.04 -7.40 0.77
N TRP A 150 -15.12 -8.09 0.11
CA TRP A 150 -14.87 -9.52 0.32
C TRP A 150 -14.44 -9.90 1.73
N LEU A 151 -13.76 -9.00 2.45
CA LEU A 151 -13.41 -9.17 3.86
C LEU A 151 -14.17 -8.21 4.79
N GLY A 152 -15.25 -7.58 4.28
CA GLY A 152 -16.01 -6.58 5.01
C GLY A 152 -15.28 -5.25 5.14
N THR A 153 -15.80 -4.41 6.04
CA THR A 153 -15.23 -3.08 6.32
C THR A 153 -14.85 -2.93 7.79
N ASP A 154 -13.93 -2.01 8.06
CA ASP A 154 -13.56 -1.64 9.43
C ASP A 154 -14.59 -0.69 10.07
N ASP A 155 -14.28 -0.22 11.29
CA ASP A 155 -15.07 0.74 12.07
C ASP A 155 -15.20 2.13 11.41
N THR A 156 -14.37 2.42 10.42
CA THR A 156 -14.37 3.66 9.64
C THR A 156 -14.81 3.44 8.19
N THR A 157 -15.52 2.36 7.91
CA THR A 157 -16.07 1.96 6.59
C THR A 157 -15.05 1.67 5.51
N ARG A 158 -13.76 1.54 5.82
CA ARG A 158 -12.70 1.24 4.86
C ARG A 158 -12.68 -0.25 4.53
N ASP A 159 -12.35 -0.58 3.29
CA ASP A 159 -12.26 -1.97 2.85
C ASP A 159 -11.09 -2.71 3.52
N VAL A 160 -11.41 -3.83 4.21
CA VAL A 160 -10.42 -4.61 4.96
C VAL A 160 -9.42 -5.30 4.02
N LEU A 161 -9.86 -5.79 2.85
CA LEU A 161 -8.96 -6.45 1.90
C LEU A 161 -7.94 -5.49 1.32
N ALA A 162 -8.37 -4.29 0.91
CA ALA A 162 -7.46 -3.24 0.47
C ALA A 162 -6.42 -2.91 1.56
N ARG A 163 -6.86 -2.74 2.80
CA ARG A 163 -5.97 -2.50 3.95
C ARG A 163 -4.96 -3.63 4.19
N VAL A 164 -5.36 -4.88 4.04
CA VAL A 164 -4.46 -6.03 4.19
C VAL A 164 -3.39 -6.02 3.10
N ILE A 165 -3.75 -5.75 1.83
CA ILE A 165 -2.80 -5.71 0.71
C ILE A 165 -1.74 -4.62 0.93
N TYR A 166 -2.17 -3.40 1.23
CA TYR A 166 -1.26 -2.28 1.50
C TYR A 166 -0.46 -2.46 2.80
N GLY A 167 -1.11 -2.94 3.86
CA GLY A 167 -0.48 -3.20 5.16
C GLY A 167 0.60 -4.28 5.08
N PHE A 168 0.39 -5.32 4.27
CA PHE A 168 1.37 -6.37 4.02
C PHE A 168 2.66 -5.79 3.38
N ARG A 169 2.52 -4.99 2.33
CA ARG A 169 3.65 -4.29 1.69
C ARG A 169 4.41 -3.42 2.69
N LEU A 170 3.68 -2.57 3.41
CA LEU A 170 4.26 -1.64 4.37
C LEU A 170 5.00 -2.38 5.49
N SER A 171 4.41 -3.46 6.01
CA SER A 171 5.01 -4.26 7.09
C SER A 171 6.31 -4.94 6.67
N ILE A 172 6.35 -5.50 5.45
CA ILE A 172 7.57 -6.16 4.95
C ILE A 172 8.67 -5.14 4.67
N VAL A 173 8.34 -4.02 4.03
CA VAL A 173 9.33 -2.95 3.78
C VAL A 173 9.88 -2.42 5.10
N PHE A 174 9.00 -2.21 6.09
CA PHE A 174 9.40 -1.79 7.43
C PHE A 174 10.36 -2.81 8.07
N ALA A 175 10.00 -4.10 8.08
CA ALA A 175 10.81 -5.15 8.66
C ALA A 175 12.19 -5.25 7.97
N LEU A 176 12.24 -5.16 6.63
CA LEU A 176 13.49 -5.18 5.87
C LEU A 176 14.38 -3.99 6.19
N VAL A 177 13.83 -2.78 6.20
CA VAL A 177 14.57 -1.56 6.54
C VAL A 177 15.15 -1.66 7.94
N VAL A 178 14.31 -1.97 8.93
CA VAL A 178 14.77 -2.07 10.34
C VAL A 178 15.81 -3.17 10.48
N THR A 179 15.59 -4.37 9.92
CA THR A 179 16.52 -5.50 10.05
C THR A 179 17.88 -5.19 9.41
N VAL A 180 17.89 -4.63 8.20
CA VAL A 180 19.15 -4.32 7.50
C VAL A 180 19.96 -3.30 8.29
N PHE A 181 19.37 -2.17 8.68
CA PHE A 181 20.09 -1.13 9.39
C PHE A 181 20.49 -1.53 10.81
N ALA A 182 19.59 -2.17 11.56
CA ALA A 182 19.93 -2.67 12.89
C ALA A 182 21.04 -3.74 12.86
N SER A 183 21.02 -4.64 11.83
CA SER A 183 22.07 -5.63 11.65
C SER A 183 23.44 -4.99 11.32
N ILE A 184 23.47 -3.99 10.46
CA ILE A 184 24.72 -3.29 10.13
C ILE A 184 25.30 -2.64 11.40
N ILE A 185 24.47 -1.91 12.16
CA ILE A 185 24.91 -1.24 13.40
C ILE A 185 25.37 -2.28 14.43
N GLY A 186 24.56 -3.33 14.65
CA GLY A 186 24.86 -4.38 15.63
C GLY A 186 26.15 -5.14 15.29
N ILE A 187 26.35 -5.51 14.01
CA ILE A 187 27.58 -6.19 13.57
C ILE A 187 28.82 -5.29 13.78
N ILE A 188 28.73 -4.01 13.41
CA ILE A 188 29.84 -3.07 13.60
C ILE A 188 30.12 -2.90 15.09
N ALA A 189 29.10 -2.68 15.91
CA ALA A 189 29.24 -2.51 17.35
C ALA A 189 29.83 -3.77 18.01
N GLY A 190 29.29 -4.96 17.69
CA GLY A 190 29.80 -6.23 18.21
C GLY A 190 31.22 -6.55 17.72
N ALA A 191 31.58 -6.19 16.48
CA ALA A 191 32.93 -6.36 15.97
C ALA A 191 33.93 -5.45 16.71
N VAL A 192 33.56 -4.20 16.97
CA VAL A 192 34.41 -3.26 17.76
C VAL A 192 34.59 -3.80 19.19
N GLN A 193 33.51 -4.23 19.81
CA GLN A 193 33.51 -4.79 21.17
C GLN A 193 34.42 -6.01 21.27
N GLY A 194 34.26 -6.98 20.35
CA GLY A 194 35.06 -8.21 20.33
C GLY A 194 36.54 -7.98 19.94
N TYR A 195 36.81 -7.00 19.08
CA TYR A 195 38.18 -6.68 18.64
C TYR A 195 39.03 -6.00 19.73
N PHE A 196 38.47 -4.99 20.38
CA PHE A 196 39.22 -4.24 21.38
C PHE A 196 39.24 -4.91 22.77
N GLY A 197 38.16 -5.62 23.11
CA GLY A 197 38.06 -6.34 24.39
C GLY A 197 38.26 -5.49 25.64
N GLY A 198 38.50 -6.13 26.79
CA GLY A 198 38.92 -5.47 28.03
C GLY A 198 37.95 -4.36 28.49
N TRP A 199 38.50 -3.17 28.74
CA TRP A 199 37.68 -2.02 29.20
C TRP A 199 36.64 -1.55 28.21
N THR A 200 36.95 -1.65 26.91
CA THR A 200 35.98 -1.28 25.84
C THR A 200 34.76 -2.17 25.90
N ASP A 201 34.96 -3.47 26.02
CA ASP A 201 33.89 -4.46 26.14
C ASP A 201 33.03 -4.22 27.38
N LEU A 202 33.68 -4.04 28.56
CA LEU A 202 32.98 -3.79 29.81
C LEU A 202 32.14 -2.51 29.81
N LEU A 203 32.69 -1.41 29.28
CA LEU A 203 31.94 -0.15 29.18
C LEU A 203 30.77 -0.26 28.20
N PHE A 204 30.98 -0.94 27.09
CA PHE A 204 29.96 -1.12 26.10
C PHE A 204 28.81 -2.01 26.61
N GLN A 205 29.15 -3.10 27.34
CA GLN A 205 28.15 -3.94 27.98
C GLN A 205 27.33 -3.15 29.02
N ARG A 206 27.98 -2.30 29.86
CA ARG A 206 27.25 -1.46 30.80
C ARG A 206 26.32 -0.46 30.10
N PHE A 207 26.79 0.12 29.00
CA PHE A 207 25.94 0.98 28.18
C PHE A 207 24.73 0.21 27.64
N LEU A 208 24.95 -0.99 27.07
CA LEU A 208 23.86 -1.83 26.55
C LEU A 208 22.86 -2.25 27.63
N GLU A 209 23.34 -2.60 28.84
CA GLU A 209 22.47 -2.93 29.98
C GLU A 209 21.57 -1.76 30.35
N ILE A 210 22.12 -0.55 30.52
CA ILE A 210 21.37 0.67 30.86
C ILE A 210 20.39 1.01 29.72
N PHE A 211 20.86 0.94 28.48
CA PHE A 211 20.05 1.26 27.31
C PHE A 211 18.88 0.28 27.14
N SER A 212 19.13 -1.01 27.33
CA SER A 212 18.10 -2.07 27.23
C SER A 212 17.11 -2.06 28.42
N ALA A 213 17.47 -1.42 29.53
CA ALA A 213 16.54 -1.23 30.64
C ALA A 213 15.44 -0.20 30.32
N LEU A 214 15.62 0.63 29.30
CA LEU A 214 14.61 1.55 28.82
C LEU A 214 13.46 0.77 28.14
N PRO A 215 12.21 0.96 28.55
CA PRO A 215 11.08 0.29 27.91
C PRO A 215 10.81 0.91 26.53
N SER A 216 11.48 0.38 25.51
CA SER A 216 11.48 0.92 24.12
C SER A 216 10.08 1.19 23.58
N LEU A 217 9.11 0.32 23.90
CA LEU A 217 7.73 0.48 23.46
C LEU A 217 7.13 1.82 23.95
N TYR A 218 7.34 2.15 25.22
CA TYR A 218 6.80 3.41 25.77
C TYR A 218 7.48 4.62 25.17
N VAL A 219 8.80 4.55 24.95
CA VAL A 219 9.54 5.64 24.29
C VAL A 219 9.02 5.86 22.87
N ILE A 220 8.80 4.79 22.10
CA ILE A 220 8.24 4.87 20.75
C ILE A 220 6.85 5.49 20.76
N ILE A 221 5.97 5.08 21.70
CA ILE A 221 4.61 5.64 21.82
C ILE A 221 4.67 7.14 22.14
N ILE A 222 5.48 7.55 23.11
CA ILE A 222 5.61 8.95 23.52
C ILE A 222 6.16 9.79 22.35
N MET A 223 7.22 9.31 21.71
CA MET A 223 7.84 10.02 20.59
C MET A 223 6.89 10.19 19.41
N THR A 224 6.11 9.15 19.09
CA THR A 224 5.11 9.24 18.01
C THR A 224 3.92 10.12 18.38
N ALA A 225 3.59 10.26 19.67
CA ALA A 225 2.56 11.19 20.13
C ALA A 225 2.99 12.66 20.00
N ILE A 226 4.28 12.96 20.23
CA ILE A 226 4.85 14.32 20.17
C ILE A 226 5.20 14.73 18.75
N LEU A 227 5.90 13.85 18.00
CA LEU A 227 6.47 14.16 16.67
C LEU A 227 5.55 13.79 15.52
N GLY A 228 4.42 13.15 15.80
CA GLY A 228 3.48 12.66 14.80
C GLY A 228 3.77 11.24 14.34
N ARG A 229 2.81 10.67 13.60
CA ARG A 229 2.88 9.29 13.10
C ARG A 229 3.53 9.29 11.72
N SER A 230 4.78 8.84 11.65
CA SER A 230 5.52 8.72 10.40
C SER A 230 6.20 7.36 10.32
N PHE A 231 6.19 6.77 9.11
CA PHE A 231 6.91 5.52 8.82
C PHE A 231 8.41 5.63 9.17
N TRP A 232 9.04 6.73 8.75
CA TRP A 232 10.47 6.95 8.97
C TRP A 232 10.81 7.15 10.45
N LEU A 233 9.95 7.84 11.20
CA LEU A 233 10.13 8.01 12.64
C LEU A 233 10.09 6.65 13.35
N LEU A 234 9.07 5.84 13.06
CA LEU A 234 8.94 4.50 13.64
C LEU A 234 10.11 3.60 13.26
N ALA A 235 10.55 3.61 11.99
CA ALA A 235 11.69 2.82 11.54
C ALA A 235 12.98 3.25 12.24
N THR A 236 13.25 4.55 12.35
CA THR A 236 14.44 5.09 13.03
C THR A 236 14.45 4.71 14.49
N LEU A 237 13.35 4.89 15.21
CA LEU A 237 13.26 4.50 16.61
C LEU A 237 13.43 2.99 16.79
N SER A 238 12.82 2.19 15.91
CA SER A 238 12.97 0.73 15.94
C SER A 238 14.41 0.28 15.67
N ILE A 239 15.14 0.96 14.81
CA ILE A 239 16.55 0.71 14.55
C ILE A 239 17.38 1.06 15.80
N ILE A 240 17.14 2.26 16.38
CA ILE A 240 17.87 2.73 17.58
C ILE A 240 17.71 1.76 18.75
N PHE A 241 16.52 1.22 18.96
CA PHE A 241 16.26 0.28 20.05
C PHE A 241 16.50 -1.19 19.69
N GLY A 242 16.57 -1.53 18.41
CA GLY A 242 16.68 -2.91 17.95
C GLY A 242 18.11 -3.44 17.79
N TRP A 243 19.08 -2.57 17.47
CA TRP A 243 20.45 -3.00 17.19
C TRP A 243 21.18 -3.65 18.39
N PRO A 244 20.91 -3.29 19.69
CA PRO A 244 21.59 -3.93 20.82
C PRO A 244 21.36 -5.44 20.91
N ALA A 245 20.24 -5.93 20.43
CA ALA A 245 19.93 -7.36 20.41
C ALA A 245 20.80 -8.16 19.42
N LEU A 246 21.57 -7.47 18.55
CA LEU A 246 22.40 -8.06 17.51
C LEU A 246 23.91 -7.92 17.79
N THR A 247 24.30 -7.31 18.90
CA THR A 247 25.69 -7.23 19.40
C THR A 247 25.97 -8.37 20.37
#